data_ad7f9cdb200c4a640764d9ce6df469b0
#
_entry.id   ad7f9cdb200c4a640764d9ce6df469b0
#
_cell.length_a   1.000
_cell.length_b   1.000
_cell.length_c   1.000
_cell.angle_alpha   90.00
_cell.angle_beta   90.00
_cell.angle_gamma   90.00
#
_symmetry.space_group_name_H-M   'P 1'
#
loop_
_entity.id
_entity.type
_entity.pdbx_description
1 polymer ?
#
loop_
_entity_poly.entity_id
_entity_poly.type
_entity_poly.pdbx_seq_one_letter_code
_entity_poly.pdbx_strand_id
1 'polypeptide(L)'
;MNRASFDEYIRRFNAQDPTVFDDCLTPDMVMLNGTLELRGAQGMKDHYAKIWSTFDETVHCLRVVSDDDTLAVQMWTHFTALRDDDKSVVGPVKAGESFDFRGVVFYWIENGKFSNIRVAYNSFTHTDLAGKETFLGIPH
;
A
#
# COMPACT_ATOMS: atom_id res chain seq x y z
N MET A 1 -2.91 -18.67 3.70
CA MET A 1 -3.49 -17.34 4.06
C MET A 1 -4.99 -17.46 4.04
N ASN A 2 -5.63 -17.10 5.12
CA ASN A 2 -7.08 -17.00 5.19
C ASN A 2 -7.50 -15.57 5.55
N ARG A 3 -8.79 -15.29 5.70
CA ARG A 3 -9.26 -13.94 6.01
C ARG A 3 -8.66 -13.42 7.33
N ALA A 4 -8.59 -14.22 8.38
CA ALA A 4 -8.08 -13.79 9.68
C ALA A 4 -6.59 -13.43 9.61
N SER A 5 -5.77 -14.22 8.91
CA SER A 5 -4.35 -13.92 8.71
C SER A 5 -4.12 -12.74 7.79
N PHE A 6 -5.01 -12.51 6.82
CA PHE A 6 -5.01 -11.30 5.99
C PHE A 6 -5.35 -10.05 6.82
N ASP A 7 -6.37 -10.12 7.66
CA ASP A 7 -6.73 -8.99 8.55
C ASP A 7 -5.57 -8.66 9.51
N GLU A 8 -4.86 -9.68 9.99
CA GLU A 8 -3.65 -9.47 10.83
C GLU A 8 -2.51 -8.85 10.03
N TYR A 9 -2.30 -9.25 8.76
CA TYR A 9 -1.35 -8.60 7.88
C TYR A 9 -1.64 -7.10 7.73
N ILE A 10 -2.88 -6.73 7.46
CA ILE A 10 -3.31 -5.33 7.31
C ILE A 10 -3.15 -4.56 8.64
N ARG A 11 -3.50 -5.18 9.76
CA ARG A 11 -3.32 -4.56 11.08
C ARG A 11 -1.85 -4.22 11.35
N ARG A 12 -0.95 -5.15 11.06
CA ARG A 12 0.50 -4.94 11.23
C ARG A 12 1.06 -3.93 10.24
N PHE A 13 0.58 -3.97 8.99
CA PHE A 13 0.94 -2.96 7.99
C PHE A 13 0.54 -1.55 8.45
N ASN A 14 -0.69 -1.38 8.93
CA ASN A 14 -1.18 -0.10 9.44
C ASN A 14 -0.45 0.35 10.72
N ALA A 15 0.09 -0.58 11.49
CA ALA A 15 0.96 -0.30 12.62
C ALA A 15 2.40 0.03 12.21
N GLN A 16 2.70 0.03 10.91
CA GLN A 16 4.04 0.25 10.33
C GLN A 16 5.09 -0.74 10.87
N ASP A 17 4.67 -1.99 11.05
CA ASP A 17 5.54 -3.08 11.47
C ASP A 17 6.20 -3.74 10.25
N PRO A 18 7.49 -3.45 9.96
CA PRO A 18 8.14 -3.97 8.78
C PRO A 18 8.39 -5.48 8.82
N THR A 19 8.33 -6.09 10.01
CA THR A 19 8.53 -7.54 10.15
C THR A 19 7.38 -8.35 9.54
N VAL A 20 6.23 -7.70 9.27
CA VAL A 20 5.11 -8.34 8.57
C VAL A 20 5.51 -8.86 7.19
N PHE A 21 6.45 -8.20 6.53
CA PHE A 21 6.94 -8.63 5.22
C PHE A 21 7.76 -9.93 5.29
N ASP A 22 8.53 -10.13 6.36
CA ASP A 22 9.26 -11.37 6.57
C ASP A 22 8.30 -12.55 6.80
N ASP A 23 7.24 -12.30 7.54
CA ASP A 23 6.29 -13.35 7.93
C ASP A 23 5.32 -13.71 6.80
N CYS A 24 4.91 -12.74 5.98
CA CYS A 24 3.79 -12.88 5.05
C CYS A 24 4.18 -13.01 3.58
N LEU A 25 5.43 -12.78 3.20
CA LEU A 25 5.87 -12.84 1.80
C LEU A 25 6.72 -14.07 1.52
N THR A 26 6.59 -14.62 0.30
CA THR A 26 7.54 -15.63 -0.17
C THR A 26 8.89 -14.97 -0.47
N PRO A 27 10.02 -15.74 -0.44
CA PRO A 27 11.33 -15.14 -0.73
C PRO A 27 11.45 -14.50 -2.11
N ASP A 28 10.70 -14.99 -3.08
CA ASP A 28 10.69 -14.54 -4.48
C ASP A 28 9.48 -13.68 -4.84
N MET A 29 8.78 -13.15 -3.83
CA MET A 29 7.59 -12.30 -4.03
C MET A 29 7.89 -11.13 -4.96
N VAL A 30 6.96 -10.85 -5.87
CA VAL A 30 6.99 -9.69 -6.75
C VAL A 30 5.72 -8.85 -6.55
N MET A 31 5.89 -7.57 -6.28
CA MET A 31 4.82 -6.59 -6.27
C MET A 31 4.94 -5.68 -7.49
N LEU A 32 3.86 -5.48 -8.20
CA LEU A 32 3.75 -4.49 -9.28
C LEU A 32 2.68 -3.46 -8.95
N ASN A 33 3.03 -2.19 -9.11
CA ASN A 33 2.14 -1.07 -8.95
C ASN A 33 2.49 -0.02 -10.03
N GLY A 34 1.77 -0.05 -11.16
CA GLY A 34 2.16 0.72 -12.34
C GLY A 34 3.55 0.30 -12.81
N THR A 35 4.48 1.25 -12.88
CA THR A 35 5.89 1.00 -13.23
C THR A 35 6.76 0.60 -12.05
N LEU A 36 6.24 0.69 -10.83
CA LEU A 36 6.96 0.28 -9.62
C LEU A 36 6.99 -1.24 -9.53
N GLU A 37 8.17 -1.81 -9.39
CA GLU A 37 8.39 -3.21 -9.11
C GLU A 37 9.20 -3.36 -7.83
N LEU A 38 8.68 -4.14 -6.88
CA LEU A 38 9.37 -4.47 -5.64
C LEU A 38 9.54 -5.99 -5.55
N ARG A 39 10.67 -6.44 -4.99
CA ARG A 39 10.98 -7.86 -4.87
C ARG A 39 11.33 -8.22 -3.43
N GLY A 40 10.64 -9.25 -2.93
CA GLY A 40 10.88 -9.84 -1.63
C GLY A 40 10.58 -8.91 -0.46
N ALA A 41 10.82 -9.41 0.74
CA ALA A 41 10.59 -8.64 1.97
C ALA A 41 11.49 -7.41 2.06
N GLN A 42 12.75 -7.51 1.64
CA GLN A 42 13.68 -6.37 1.72
C GLN A 42 13.26 -5.24 0.78
N GLY A 43 12.81 -5.54 -0.44
CA GLY A 43 12.29 -4.53 -1.37
C GLY A 43 11.09 -3.79 -0.80
N MET A 44 10.17 -4.51 -0.15
CA MET A 44 9.03 -3.90 0.54
C MET A 44 9.46 -3.03 1.72
N LYS A 45 10.37 -3.53 2.55
CA LYS A 45 10.88 -2.76 3.71
C LYS A 45 11.55 -1.46 3.27
N ASP A 46 12.39 -1.49 2.26
CA ASP A 46 13.09 -0.31 1.77
C ASP A 46 12.11 0.73 1.21
N HIS A 47 11.12 0.28 0.45
CA HIS A 47 10.11 1.17 -0.12
C HIS A 47 9.24 1.81 0.96
N TYR A 48 8.68 1.02 1.86
CA TYR A 48 7.79 1.52 2.92
C TYR A 48 8.52 2.31 4.00
N ALA A 49 9.81 2.07 4.25
CA ALA A 49 10.60 2.93 5.10
C ALA A 49 10.64 4.38 4.59
N LYS A 50 10.72 4.56 3.27
CA LYS A 50 10.67 5.89 2.64
C LYS A 50 9.29 6.53 2.79
N ILE A 51 8.21 5.78 2.53
CA ILE A 51 6.84 6.28 2.66
C ILE A 51 6.55 6.65 4.11
N TRP A 52 6.81 5.76 5.05
CA TRP A 52 6.48 5.94 6.46
C TRP A 52 7.37 6.98 7.17
N SER A 53 8.51 7.35 6.58
CA SER A 53 9.31 8.47 7.09
C SER A 53 8.63 9.83 6.89
N THR A 54 7.73 9.94 5.94
CA THR A 54 7.03 11.18 5.58
C THR A 54 5.53 11.11 5.87
N PHE A 55 4.91 9.93 5.70
CA PHE A 55 3.46 9.76 5.76
C PHE A 55 3.02 8.80 6.87
N ASP A 56 1.91 9.16 7.49
CA ASP A 56 1.04 8.19 8.15
C ASP A 56 0.15 7.56 7.07
N GLU A 57 0.23 6.25 6.92
CA GLU A 57 -0.48 5.49 5.90
C GLU A 57 -1.44 4.51 6.55
N THR A 58 -2.71 4.59 6.22
CA THR A 58 -3.73 3.66 6.70
C THR A 58 -4.47 3.03 5.53
N VAL A 59 -4.44 1.71 5.47
CA VAL A 59 -5.17 0.90 4.49
C VAL A 59 -6.53 0.50 5.06
N HIS A 60 -7.59 0.79 4.31
CA HIS A 60 -8.95 0.35 4.58
C HIS A 60 -9.35 -0.69 3.54
N CYS A 61 -9.62 -1.92 3.98
CA CYS A 61 -10.12 -2.99 3.14
C CYS A 61 -11.65 -2.91 3.09
N LEU A 62 -12.20 -2.47 1.96
CA LEU A 62 -13.64 -2.24 1.82
C LEU A 62 -14.38 -3.52 1.46
N ARG A 63 -13.80 -4.34 0.60
CA ARG A 63 -14.32 -5.66 0.22
C ARG A 63 -13.16 -6.62 -0.01
N VAL A 64 -13.35 -7.86 0.39
CA VAL A 64 -12.36 -8.92 0.20
C VAL A 64 -13.08 -10.14 -0.36
N VAL A 65 -12.55 -10.70 -1.45
CA VAL A 65 -12.94 -11.99 -1.99
C VAL A 65 -11.71 -12.88 -2.07
N SER A 66 -11.88 -14.16 -1.80
CA SER A 66 -10.77 -15.10 -1.82
C SER A 66 -11.23 -16.50 -2.22
N ASP A 67 -10.31 -17.23 -2.80
CA ASP A 67 -10.32 -18.68 -2.91
C ASP A 67 -9.02 -19.25 -2.30
N ASP A 68 -8.68 -20.50 -2.60
CA ASP A 68 -7.53 -21.17 -1.99
C ASP A 68 -6.19 -20.50 -2.32
N ASP A 69 -6.05 -19.91 -3.52
CA ASP A 69 -4.79 -19.44 -4.08
C ASP A 69 -4.76 -17.92 -4.30
N THR A 70 -5.91 -17.26 -4.15
CA THR A 70 -6.07 -15.88 -4.59
C THR A 70 -6.89 -15.08 -3.59
N LEU A 71 -6.52 -13.82 -3.45
CA LEU A 71 -7.25 -12.86 -2.65
C LEU A 71 -7.31 -11.53 -3.41
N ALA A 72 -8.50 -10.99 -3.59
CA ALA A 72 -8.72 -9.68 -4.21
C ALA A 72 -9.38 -8.74 -3.24
N VAL A 73 -8.86 -7.53 -3.15
CA VAL A 73 -9.27 -6.54 -2.14
C VAL A 73 -9.59 -5.22 -2.80
N GLN A 74 -10.79 -4.72 -2.59
CA GLN A 74 -11.11 -3.32 -2.86
C GLN A 74 -10.56 -2.48 -1.71
N MET A 75 -9.67 -1.56 -2.03
CA MET A 75 -8.86 -0.86 -1.06
C MET A 75 -9.00 0.66 -1.17
N TRP A 76 -9.02 1.33 -0.02
CA TRP A 76 -8.81 2.75 0.10
C TRP A 76 -7.63 2.96 1.05
N THR A 77 -6.58 3.61 0.56
CA THR A 77 -5.42 3.97 1.37
C THR A 77 -5.37 5.48 1.55
N HIS A 78 -5.31 5.90 2.79
CA HIS A 78 -5.21 7.30 3.18
C HIS A 78 -3.81 7.60 3.69
N PHE A 79 -3.19 8.65 3.14
CA PHE A 79 -1.86 9.14 3.53
C PHE A 79 -1.99 10.55 4.09
N THR A 80 -1.38 10.81 5.24
CA THR A 80 -1.25 12.16 5.78
C THR A 80 0.23 12.48 5.95
N ALA A 81 0.68 13.60 5.37
CA ALA A 81 2.06 14.05 5.54
C ALA A 81 2.31 14.47 6.99
N LEU A 82 3.28 13.83 7.63
CA LEU A 82 3.67 14.11 9.02
C LEU A 82 4.61 15.29 9.15
N ARG A 83 5.29 15.64 8.06
CA ARG A 83 6.30 16.69 7.99
C ARG A 83 6.35 17.28 6.59
N ASP A 84 6.95 18.47 6.48
CA ASP A 84 7.35 19.02 5.18
C ASP A 84 8.46 18.14 4.59
N ASP A 85 8.33 17.80 3.33
CA ASP A 85 9.31 17.00 2.59
C ASP A 85 9.32 17.41 1.12
N ASP A 86 10.42 18.02 0.69
CA ASP A 86 10.57 18.47 -0.70
C ASP A 86 10.87 17.31 -1.67
N LYS A 87 11.22 16.13 -1.14
CA LYS A 87 11.65 14.95 -1.90
C LYS A 87 10.87 13.69 -1.55
N SER A 88 9.59 13.85 -1.20
CA SER A 88 8.75 12.68 -0.94
C SER A 88 8.54 11.84 -2.20
N VAL A 89 8.04 10.61 -2.04
CA VAL A 89 7.73 9.70 -3.16
C VAL A 89 6.65 10.24 -4.11
N VAL A 90 5.89 11.25 -3.68
CA VAL A 90 4.86 11.91 -4.49
C VAL A 90 5.24 13.36 -4.85
N GLY A 91 6.49 13.75 -4.64
CA GLY A 91 6.98 15.11 -4.84
C GLY A 91 6.92 15.96 -3.56
N PRO A 92 7.08 17.28 -3.66
CA PRO A 92 7.05 18.17 -2.49
C PRO A 92 5.72 18.12 -1.78
N VAL A 93 5.75 17.98 -0.45
CA VAL A 93 4.56 17.98 0.42
C VAL A 93 4.78 18.85 1.63
N LYS A 94 3.68 19.34 2.22
CA LYS A 94 3.63 20.05 3.49
C LYS A 94 2.94 19.19 4.55
N ALA A 95 3.40 19.29 5.79
CA ALA A 95 2.78 18.61 6.92
C ALA A 95 1.27 18.91 6.94
N GLY A 96 0.45 17.86 7.09
CA GLY A 96 -1.01 17.94 7.09
C GLY A 96 -1.69 17.78 5.74
N GLU A 97 -0.96 17.86 4.63
CA GLU A 97 -1.53 17.49 3.33
C GLU A 97 -1.84 16.00 3.29
N SER A 98 -2.87 15.62 2.54
CA SER A 98 -3.30 14.23 2.45
C SER A 98 -3.45 13.74 1.02
N PHE A 99 -3.37 12.42 0.87
CA PHE A 99 -3.54 11.73 -0.39
C PHE A 99 -4.46 10.53 -0.18
N ASP A 100 -5.34 10.30 -1.13
CA ASP A 100 -6.25 9.17 -1.13
C ASP A 100 -6.05 8.34 -2.39
N PHE A 101 -5.64 7.09 -2.18
CA PHE A 101 -5.55 6.06 -3.19
C PHE A 101 -6.77 5.17 -3.11
N ARG A 102 -7.42 4.91 -4.24
CA ARG A 102 -8.52 3.94 -4.34
C ARG A 102 -8.25 2.99 -5.48
N GLY A 103 -8.42 1.71 -5.22
CA GLY A 103 -8.17 0.71 -6.23
C GLY A 103 -8.45 -0.69 -5.76
N VAL A 104 -7.96 -1.64 -6.53
CA VAL A 104 -8.05 -3.07 -6.25
C VAL A 104 -6.64 -3.64 -6.18
N VAL A 105 -6.41 -4.49 -5.19
CA VAL A 105 -5.16 -5.24 -5.06
C VAL A 105 -5.46 -6.72 -5.16
N PHE A 106 -4.68 -7.39 -5.99
CA PHE A 106 -4.77 -8.81 -6.24
C PHE A 106 -3.54 -9.50 -5.66
N TYR A 107 -3.77 -10.49 -4.79
CA TYR A 107 -2.73 -11.26 -4.13
C TYR A 107 -2.78 -12.71 -4.60
N TRP A 108 -1.63 -13.25 -4.94
CA TRP A 108 -1.48 -14.69 -5.16
C TRP A 108 -0.86 -15.30 -3.91
N ILE A 109 -1.42 -16.43 -3.49
CA ILE A 109 -1.02 -17.12 -2.27
C ILE A 109 -0.33 -18.43 -2.63
N GLU A 110 0.82 -18.64 -2.03
CA GLU A 110 1.61 -19.84 -2.18
C GLU A 110 2.19 -20.24 -0.81
N ASN A 111 1.89 -21.46 -0.37
CA ASN A 111 2.30 -21.95 0.95
C ASN A 111 1.90 -21.00 2.11
N GLY A 112 0.72 -20.42 2.03
CA GLY A 112 0.20 -19.52 3.06
C GLY A 112 0.81 -18.11 3.08
N LYS A 113 1.62 -17.77 2.08
CA LYS A 113 2.27 -16.46 1.95
C LYS A 113 1.95 -15.81 0.61
N PHE A 114 2.09 -14.50 0.52
CA PHE A 114 1.93 -13.80 -0.76
C PHE A 114 3.17 -14.02 -1.64
N SER A 115 2.93 -14.55 -2.83
CA SER A 115 3.96 -14.73 -3.87
C SER A 115 3.93 -13.64 -4.93
N ASN A 116 2.78 -13.00 -5.11
CA ASN A 116 2.60 -11.86 -6.01
C ASN A 116 1.59 -10.89 -5.45
N ILE A 117 1.82 -9.60 -5.67
CA ILE A 117 0.91 -8.52 -5.34
C ILE A 117 0.78 -7.65 -6.58
N ARG A 118 -0.46 -7.44 -7.04
CA ARG A 118 -0.78 -6.61 -8.22
C ARG A 118 -1.73 -5.51 -7.82
N VAL A 119 -1.33 -4.26 -8.02
CA VAL A 119 -2.12 -3.10 -7.65
C VAL A 119 -2.69 -2.43 -8.89
N ALA A 120 -3.99 -2.20 -8.89
CA ALA A 120 -4.69 -1.48 -9.95
C ALA A 120 -5.40 -0.25 -9.38
N TYR A 121 -5.01 0.93 -9.85
CA TYR A 121 -5.60 2.19 -9.41
C TYR A 121 -6.97 2.43 -10.03
N ASN A 122 -7.92 2.96 -9.23
CA ASN A 122 -9.12 3.65 -9.72
C ASN A 122 -8.93 5.16 -9.66
N SER A 123 -8.32 5.69 -8.59
CA SER A 123 -8.07 7.12 -8.45
C SER A 123 -6.95 7.39 -7.45
N PHE A 124 -6.30 8.54 -7.64
CA PHE A 124 -5.36 9.10 -6.69
C PHE A 124 -5.62 10.60 -6.56
N THR A 125 -5.95 11.06 -5.35
CA THR A 125 -6.39 12.44 -5.07
C THR A 125 -5.49 13.06 -4.01
N HIS A 126 -5.09 14.31 -4.25
CA HIS A 126 -4.37 15.14 -3.29
C HIS A 126 -5.32 16.17 -2.67
N THR A 127 -5.24 16.33 -1.36
CA THR A 127 -5.95 17.38 -0.63
C THR A 127 -4.94 18.29 0.05
N ASP A 128 -4.93 19.57 -0.33
CA ASP A 128 -4.02 20.55 0.22
C ASP A 128 -4.47 21.06 1.61
N LEU A 129 -3.67 21.95 2.22
CA LEU A 129 -3.97 22.48 3.55
C LEU A 129 -5.23 23.35 3.60
N ALA A 130 -5.69 23.88 2.48
CA ALA A 130 -6.93 24.62 2.36
C ALA A 130 -8.16 23.73 2.12
N GLY A 131 -7.96 22.41 2.01
CA GLY A 131 -9.01 21.43 1.73
C GLY A 131 -9.35 21.29 0.25
N LYS A 132 -8.54 21.88 -0.65
CA LYS A 132 -8.74 21.73 -2.09
C LYS A 132 -8.28 20.37 -2.55
N GLU A 133 -9.19 19.64 -3.18
CA GLU A 133 -8.89 18.34 -3.80
C GLU A 133 -8.43 18.49 -5.24
N THR A 134 -7.39 17.76 -5.60
CA THR A 134 -6.89 17.66 -6.97
C THR A 134 -6.81 16.20 -7.36
N PHE A 135 -7.50 15.83 -8.43
CA PHE A 135 -7.40 14.48 -9.00
C PHE A 135 -6.07 14.36 -9.75
N LEU A 136 -5.19 13.49 -9.26
CA LEU A 136 -3.85 13.27 -9.85
C LEU A 136 -3.88 12.27 -10.99
N GLY A 137 -5.03 11.68 -11.24
CA GLY A 137 -5.24 10.77 -12.35
C GLY A 137 -5.03 9.31 -12.02
N ILE A 138 -5.03 8.53 -13.07
CA ILE A 138 -4.71 7.12 -13.08
C ILE A 138 -3.38 6.99 -13.80
N PRO A 139 -2.34 6.40 -13.20
CA PRO A 139 -1.05 6.23 -13.86
C PRO A 139 -1.16 5.11 -14.91
N HIS A 140 -1.39 5.49 -16.16
CA HIS A 140 -1.34 4.59 -17.31
C HIS A 140 -0.89 5.27 -18.59
#